data_01296b8b39a8de76d0d81e56f7298c9b
#
_entry.id   01296b8b39a8de76d0d81e56f7298c9b
#
_cell.length_a   1.000
_cell.length_b   1.000
_cell.length_c   1.000
_cell.angle_alpha   90.00
_cell.angle_beta   90.00
_cell.angle_gamma   90.00
#
_symmetry.space_group_name_H-M   'P 1'
#
loop_
_entity.id
_entity.type
_entity.pdbx_description
1 polymer ?
#
loop_
_entity_poly.entity_id
_entity_poly.type
_entity_poly.pdbx_seq_one_letter_code
_entity_poly.pdbx_strand_id
1 'polypeptide(L)'
;TNFQVLSFILAGLLVVVDTLIYYPFVKVYDEQVLEEERSGKTNDALKEKVAANFNTAKADAVLGKAGVEKEDVAANNNITKETNVLVLCAGGGTSGLLANALNKAAAEYNVPVKAAAGGYGAHREMLPEFDLVILAPQVASNFDDMKAETDKLGIKLAKTEGAQYIKLTRDGQGALAFVQQQFD
;
A
#
# COMPACT_ATOMS: atom_id res chain seq x y z
N THR A 1 -8.51 -36.79 -42.42
CA THR A 1 -9.91 -36.43 -41.97
C THR A 1 -10.19 -36.89 -40.53
N ASN A 2 -9.69 -38.03 -40.09
CA ASN A 2 -9.93 -38.51 -38.72
C ASN A 2 -9.23 -37.69 -37.63
N PHE A 3 -8.10 -37.10 -37.94
CA PHE A 3 -7.32 -36.24 -37.01
C PHE A 3 -8.06 -34.91 -36.67
N GLN A 4 -8.71 -34.30 -37.64
CA GLN A 4 -9.51 -33.08 -37.40
C GLN A 4 -10.72 -33.36 -36.52
N VAL A 5 -11.42 -34.47 -36.74
CA VAL A 5 -12.59 -34.86 -35.93
C VAL A 5 -12.16 -35.13 -34.48
N LEU A 6 -11.03 -35.82 -34.28
CA LEU A 6 -10.48 -36.09 -32.95
C LEU A 6 -10.08 -34.78 -32.22
N SER A 7 -9.53 -33.83 -32.94
CA SER A 7 -9.15 -32.49 -32.38
C SER A 7 -10.38 -31.72 -31.92
N PHE A 8 -11.49 -31.72 -32.66
CA PHE A 8 -12.73 -31.08 -32.24
C PHE A 8 -13.40 -31.77 -31.06
N ILE A 9 -13.33 -33.07 -30.99
CA ILE A 9 -13.86 -33.84 -29.84
C ILE A 9 -13.05 -33.52 -28.59
N LEU A 10 -11.72 -33.48 -28.68
CA LEU A 10 -10.84 -33.15 -27.55
C LEU A 10 -11.03 -31.70 -27.07
N ALA A 11 -11.19 -30.74 -27.98
CA ALA A 11 -11.47 -29.36 -27.65
C ALA A 11 -12.82 -29.19 -26.98
N GLY A 12 -13.86 -29.89 -27.48
CA GLY A 12 -15.19 -29.91 -26.86
C GLY A 12 -15.17 -30.53 -25.45
N LEU A 13 -14.40 -31.60 -25.22
CA LEU A 13 -14.24 -32.23 -23.93
C LEU A 13 -13.56 -31.31 -22.90
N LEU A 14 -12.56 -30.57 -23.33
CA LEU A 14 -11.87 -29.56 -22.49
C LEU A 14 -12.82 -28.46 -22.03
N VAL A 15 -13.65 -27.92 -22.91
CA VAL A 15 -14.65 -26.89 -22.56
C VAL A 15 -15.69 -27.44 -21.57
N VAL A 16 -16.11 -28.67 -21.73
CA VAL A 16 -17.06 -29.31 -20.80
C VAL A 16 -16.44 -29.52 -19.42
N VAL A 17 -15.19 -29.97 -19.36
CA VAL A 17 -14.46 -30.14 -18.10
C VAL A 17 -14.26 -28.80 -17.38
N ASP A 18 -13.85 -27.76 -18.09
CA ASP A 18 -13.73 -26.41 -17.55
C ASP A 18 -15.07 -25.89 -17.00
N THR A 19 -16.15 -26.07 -17.75
CA THR A 19 -17.48 -25.61 -17.33
C THR A 19 -17.99 -26.39 -16.10
N LEU A 20 -17.75 -27.70 -16.04
CA LEU A 20 -18.22 -28.56 -14.93
C LEU A 20 -17.40 -28.36 -13.65
N ILE A 21 -16.12 -28.05 -13.75
CA ILE A 21 -15.23 -27.89 -12.60
C ILE A 21 -15.18 -26.42 -12.16
N TYR A 22 -15.04 -25.49 -13.08
CA TYR A 22 -14.83 -24.08 -12.80
C TYR A 22 -16.13 -23.37 -12.39
N TYR A 23 -17.24 -23.63 -13.08
CA TYR A 23 -18.52 -22.96 -12.84
C TYR A 23 -19.07 -23.14 -11.43
N PRO A 24 -19.15 -24.37 -10.86
CA PRO A 24 -19.61 -24.52 -9.48
C PRO A 24 -18.64 -23.91 -8.46
N PHE A 25 -17.34 -23.91 -8.75
CA PHE A 25 -16.34 -23.29 -7.87
C PHE A 25 -16.49 -21.76 -7.82
N VAL A 26 -16.68 -21.12 -8.97
CA VAL A 26 -16.94 -19.68 -9.06
C VAL A 26 -18.24 -19.31 -8.38
N LYS A 27 -19.30 -20.09 -8.57
CA LYS A 27 -20.61 -19.83 -7.96
C LYS A 27 -20.57 -19.93 -6.43
N VAL A 28 -19.85 -20.90 -5.87
CA VAL A 28 -19.68 -21.01 -4.42
C VAL A 28 -18.86 -19.85 -3.87
N TYR A 29 -17.84 -19.40 -4.61
CA TYR A 29 -17.03 -18.24 -4.22
C TYR A 29 -17.85 -16.95 -4.22
N ASP A 30 -18.65 -16.71 -5.27
CA ASP A 30 -19.52 -15.53 -5.37
C ASP A 30 -20.62 -15.53 -4.29
N GLU A 31 -21.21 -16.68 -3.95
CA GLU A 31 -22.19 -16.79 -2.87
C GLU A 31 -21.55 -16.48 -1.50
N GLN A 32 -20.33 -16.95 -1.25
CA GLN A 32 -19.60 -16.64 -0.01
C GLN A 32 -19.28 -15.16 0.11
N VAL A 33 -18.80 -14.53 -0.96
CA VAL A 33 -18.50 -13.10 -0.98
C VAL A 33 -19.76 -12.27 -0.78
N LEU A 34 -20.87 -12.63 -1.43
CA LEU A 34 -22.16 -11.95 -1.28
C LEU A 34 -22.79 -12.14 0.11
N GLU A 35 -22.61 -13.30 0.74
CA GLU A 35 -23.06 -13.52 2.13
C GLU A 35 -22.20 -12.73 3.11
N GLU A 36 -20.91 -12.62 2.87
CA GLU A 36 -20.00 -11.77 3.66
C GLU A 36 -20.36 -10.29 3.55
N GLU A 37 -20.64 -9.77 2.36
CA GLU A 37 -21.11 -8.39 2.16
C GLU A 37 -22.49 -8.14 2.79
N ARG A 38 -23.41 -9.11 2.68
CA ARG A 38 -24.77 -9.00 3.21
C ARG A 38 -24.83 -9.11 4.72
N SER A 39 -23.92 -9.83 5.35
CA SER A 39 -23.92 -10.02 6.81
C SER A 39 -23.40 -8.82 7.58
N GLY A 40 -22.70 -7.89 6.93
CA GLY A 40 -22.11 -6.69 7.57
C GLY A 40 -21.18 -6.97 8.75
N LYS A 41 -21.04 -8.25 9.11
CA LYS A 41 -20.31 -8.72 10.29
C LYS A 41 -18.80 -8.89 10.06
N THR A 42 -18.38 -8.92 8.81
CA THR A 42 -17.00 -9.33 8.47
C THR A 42 -15.98 -8.26 8.83
N ASN A 43 -16.34 -6.99 8.69
CA ASN A 43 -15.38 -5.91 8.98
C ASN A 43 -15.14 -5.71 10.47
N ASP A 44 -16.16 -5.87 11.31
CA ASP A 44 -16.02 -5.64 12.75
C ASP A 44 -15.46 -6.87 13.47
N ALA A 45 -15.88 -8.08 13.10
CA ALA A 45 -15.33 -9.32 13.66
C ALA A 45 -13.90 -9.60 13.16
N LEU A 46 -13.54 -9.20 11.94
CA LEU A 46 -12.17 -9.27 11.45
C LEU A 46 -11.29 -8.23 12.13
N LYS A 47 -11.80 -7.02 12.34
CA LYS A 47 -11.12 -5.98 13.12
C LYS A 47 -10.91 -6.42 14.58
N GLU A 48 -11.91 -7.06 15.18
CA GLU A 48 -11.81 -7.56 16.56
C GLU A 48 -10.86 -8.76 16.68
N LYS A 49 -10.87 -9.69 15.72
CA LYS A 49 -9.92 -10.82 15.67
C LYS A 49 -8.49 -10.39 15.32
N VAL A 50 -8.32 -9.41 14.45
CA VAL A 50 -7.01 -8.83 14.15
C VAL A 50 -6.51 -8.02 15.34
N ALA A 51 -7.37 -7.29 16.04
CA ALA A 51 -7.03 -6.58 17.28
C ALA A 51 -6.73 -7.52 18.45
N ALA A 52 -7.46 -8.64 18.56
CA ALA A 52 -7.24 -9.64 19.63
C ALA A 52 -5.98 -10.52 19.40
N ASN A 53 -5.61 -10.80 18.14
CA ASN A 53 -4.38 -11.52 17.81
C ASN A 53 -3.11 -10.65 17.83
N PHE A 54 -3.26 -9.34 17.70
CA PHE A 54 -2.19 -8.38 17.98
C PHE A 54 -2.28 -7.94 19.43
N ASN A 55 -1.83 -8.80 20.31
CA ASN A 55 -1.59 -8.44 21.70
C ASN A 55 -0.47 -7.38 21.70
N THR A 56 -0.86 -6.12 21.75
CA THR A 56 0.01 -4.94 21.73
C THR A 56 1.07 -4.98 22.83
N ALA A 57 0.80 -5.67 23.93
CA ALA A 57 1.74 -5.86 25.02
C ALA A 57 3.01 -6.67 24.67
N LYS A 58 3.01 -7.44 23.58
CA LYS A 58 4.19 -8.23 23.17
C LYS A 58 4.99 -7.54 22.07
N ALA A 59 4.37 -6.62 21.32
CA ALA A 59 5.05 -5.78 20.34
C ALA A 59 5.87 -4.67 21.03
N ASP A 60 5.36 -4.11 22.14
CA ASP A 60 6.04 -3.08 22.92
C ASP A 60 7.28 -3.60 23.66
N ALA A 61 7.35 -4.91 23.94
CA ALA A 61 8.50 -5.52 24.61
C ALA A 61 9.70 -5.81 23.68
N VAL A 62 9.47 -5.89 22.37
CA VAL A 62 10.51 -6.15 21.33
C VAL A 62 10.97 -4.87 20.66
N LEU A 63 10.15 -3.83 20.67
CA LEU A 63 10.48 -2.50 20.13
C LEU A 63 10.83 -1.59 21.32
N GLY A 64 12.08 -1.75 21.82
CA GLY A 64 12.61 -0.88 22.82
C GLY A 64 12.51 0.58 22.42
N LYS A 65 11.81 1.36 23.27
CA LYS A 65 11.91 2.80 23.45
C LYS A 65 12.42 3.63 22.24
N ALA A 66 11.54 4.00 21.37
CA ALA A 66 11.61 5.26 20.67
C ALA A 66 10.25 5.95 20.88
N GLY A 67 10.07 6.49 22.08
CA GLY A 67 8.97 7.40 22.37
C GLY A 67 9.31 8.72 21.70
N VAL A 68 8.66 8.97 20.56
CA VAL A 68 8.50 10.33 20.07
C VAL A 68 7.16 10.78 20.65
N GLU A 69 7.21 11.74 21.56
CA GLU A 69 6.03 12.29 22.22
C GLU A 69 5.17 13.08 21.22
N LYS A 70 3.86 13.12 21.44
CA LYS A 70 2.89 13.77 20.54
C LYS A 70 3.13 15.28 20.30
N GLU A 71 3.98 15.89 21.08
CA GLU A 71 4.33 17.31 20.98
C GLU A 71 5.38 17.61 19.88
N ASP A 72 6.20 16.62 19.47
CA ASP A 72 7.36 16.89 18.60
C ASP A 72 7.02 17.11 17.13
N VAL A 73 5.91 16.56 16.63
CA VAL A 73 5.52 16.68 15.21
C VAL A 73 4.90 18.03 14.89
N ALA A 74 4.15 18.59 15.83
CA ALA A 74 3.56 19.94 15.68
C ALA A 74 4.60 21.04 15.91
N ALA A 75 5.61 20.78 16.76
CA ALA A 75 6.65 21.75 17.09
C ALA A 75 7.74 21.89 16.02
N ASN A 76 7.97 20.85 15.21
CA ASN A 76 9.02 20.79 14.17
C ASN A 76 8.45 20.82 12.75
N ASN A 77 7.29 21.46 12.54
CA ASN A 77 6.68 21.52 11.21
C ASN A 77 7.41 22.53 10.32
N ASN A 78 8.42 22.05 9.58
CA ASN A 78 9.13 22.81 8.56
C ASN A 78 8.41 22.80 7.19
N ILE A 79 7.32 22.01 7.06
CA ILE A 79 6.48 21.99 5.87
C ILE A 79 5.42 23.09 5.98
N THR A 80 5.71 24.25 5.44
CA THR A 80 4.80 25.41 5.41
C THR A 80 4.00 25.53 4.12
N LYS A 81 4.44 24.83 3.06
CA LYS A 81 3.81 24.78 1.74
C LYS A 81 3.11 23.43 1.53
N GLU A 82 2.01 23.44 0.78
CA GLU A 82 1.38 22.18 0.34
C GLU A 82 2.43 21.29 -0.33
N THR A 83 2.60 20.09 0.19
CA THR A 83 3.63 19.13 -0.22
C THR A 83 2.95 17.84 -0.67
N ASN A 84 3.16 17.50 -1.93
CA ASN A 84 2.60 16.29 -2.54
C ASN A 84 3.60 15.14 -2.45
N VAL A 85 3.16 14.01 -1.89
CA VAL A 85 4.00 12.82 -1.65
C VAL A 85 3.46 11.65 -2.46
N LEU A 86 4.29 11.06 -3.32
CA LEU A 86 3.95 9.84 -4.06
C LEU A 86 4.60 8.63 -3.40
N VAL A 87 3.79 7.68 -2.96
CA VAL A 87 4.27 6.40 -2.44
C VAL A 87 4.19 5.34 -3.53
N LEU A 88 5.31 4.72 -3.87
CA LEU A 88 5.39 3.70 -4.93
C LEU A 88 5.68 2.32 -4.36
N CYS A 89 4.91 1.32 -4.83
CA CYS A 89 5.20 -0.10 -4.62
C CYS A 89 5.07 -0.86 -5.93
N ALA A 90 5.36 -2.16 -5.94
CA ALA A 90 5.37 -2.96 -7.17
C ALA A 90 4.01 -2.97 -7.90
N GLY A 91 2.91 -3.11 -7.18
CA GLY A 91 1.57 -3.27 -7.75
C GLY A 91 0.54 -2.22 -7.30
N GLY A 92 0.94 -1.17 -6.60
CA GLY A 92 0.02 -0.12 -6.12
C GLY A 92 -0.79 -0.47 -4.85
N GLY A 93 -0.82 -1.72 -4.42
CA GLY A 93 -1.65 -2.16 -3.28
C GLY A 93 -1.16 -1.69 -1.92
N THR A 94 0.09 -1.97 -1.58
CA THR A 94 0.66 -1.63 -0.26
C THR A 94 1.00 -0.14 -0.12
N SER A 95 1.25 0.57 -1.23
CA SER A 95 1.49 2.02 -1.22
C SER A 95 0.29 2.80 -0.68
N GLY A 96 -0.93 2.30 -0.93
CA GLY A 96 -2.16 2.88 -0.40
C GLY A 96 -2.22 2.92 1.13
N LEU A 97 -1.65 1.94 1.81
CA LEU A 97 -1.62 1.91 3.27
C LEU A 97 -0.81 3.09 3.85
N LEU A 98 0.38 3.34 3.31
CA LEU A 98 1.21 4.46 3.77
C LEU A 98 0.62 5.81 3.35
N ALA A 99 0.11 5.94 2.12
CA ALA A 99 -0.55 7.15 1.67
C ALA A 99 -1.76 7.51 2.55
N ASN A 100 -2.58 6.53 2.92
CA ASN A 100 -3.71 6.74 3.83
C ASN A 100 -3.26 7.13 5.25
N ALA A 101 -2.20 6.51 5.78
CA ALA A 101 -1.63 6.86 7.08
C ALA A 101 -1.13 8.31 7.10
N LEU A 102 -0.42 8.73 6.04
CA LEU A 102 0.06 10.11 5.85
C LEU A 102 -1.09 11.10 5.77
N ASN A 103 -2.10 10.85 4.93
CA ASN A 103 -3.24 11.76 4.75
C ASN A 103 -4.04 11.90 6.05
N LYS A 104 -4.24 10.81 6.78
CA LYS A 104 -4.94 10.83 8.07
C LYS A 104 -4.18 11.65 9.10
N ALA A 105 -2.88 11.42 9.23
CA ALA A 105 -2.04 12.15 10.16
C ALA A 105 -1.89 13.63 9.74
N ALA A 106 -1.75 13.93 8.45
CA ALA A 106 -1.71 15.30 7.94
C ALA A 106 -2.97 16.10 8.33
N ALA A 107 -4.13 15.48 8.24
CA ALA A 107 -5.38 16.09 8.69
C ALA A 107 -5.45 16.24 10.23
N GLU A 108 -4.99 15.24 10.98
CA GLU A 108 -5.01 15.24 12.45
C GLU A 108 -4.08 16.32 13.04
N TYR A 109 -2.89 16.48 12.44
CA TYR A 109 -1.87 17.44 12.91
C TYR A 109 -1.88 18.77 12.14
N ASN A 110 -2.84 18.94 11.22
CA ASN A 110 -2.96 20.14 10.39
C ASN A 110 -1.67 20.49 9.62
N VAL A 111 -1.00 19.47 9.08
CA VAL A 111 0.21 19.60 8.25
C VAL A 111 -0.21 19.57 6.77
N PRO A 112 0.27 20.51 5.92
CA PRO A 112 -0.15 20.60 4.52
C PRO A 112 0.55 19.54 3.63
N VAL A 113 0.35 18.26 3.96
CA VAL A 113 0.85 17.10 3.21
C VAL A 113 -0.31 16.37 2.56
N LYS A 114 -0.17 16.05 1.28
CA LYS A 114 -1.07 15.20 0.51
C LYS A 114 -0.32 14.01 -0.05
N ALA A 115 -0.75 12.81 0.25
CA ALA A 115 -0.10 11.60 -0.21
C ALA A 115 -0.99 10.83 -1.19
N ALA A 116 -0.38 10.37 -2.29
CA ALA A 116 -0.99 9.47 -3.25
C ALA A 116 -0.21 8.17 -3.36
N ALA A 117 -0.88 7.11 -3.80
CA ALA A 117 -0.31 5.79 -4.00
C ALA A 117 -0.20 5.46 -5.49
N GLY A 118 0.88 4.82 -5.89
CA GLY A 118 1.09 4.40 -7.27
C GLY A 118 1.83 3.07 -7.38
N GLY A 119 1.75 2.48 -8.58
CA GLY A 119 2.58 1.35 -8.99
C GLY A 119 3.86 1.84 -9.69
N TYR A 120 4.99 1.19 -9.44
CA TYR A 120 6.28 1.58 -10.03
C TYR A 120 6.19 1.46 -11.53
N GLY A 121 5.58 1.04 -12.30
CA GLY A 121 5.52 1.04 -13.79
C GLY A 121 4.76 2.23 -14.36
N ALA A 122 3.83 2.81 -13.59
CA ALA A 122 2.93 3.88 -14.05
C ALA A 122 3.28 5.26 -13.48
N HIS A 123 4.39 5.40 -12.77
CA HIS A 123 4.74 6.60 -12.01
C HIS A 123 5.15 7.81 -12.87
N ARG A 124 5.69 7.59 -14.07
CA ARG A 124 6.33 8.64 -14.88
C ARG A 124 5.41 9.80 -15.23
N GLU A 125 4.16 9.49 -15.54
CA GLU A 125 3.16 10.52 -15.88
C GLU A 125 2.74 11.32 -14.64
N MET A 126 2.87 10.75 -13.46
CA MET A 126 2.48 11.35 -12.19
C MET A 126 3.58 12.22 -11.58
N LEU A 127 4.86 11.88 -11.79
CA LEU A 127 6.00 12.52 -11.12
C LEU A 127 5.95 14.04 -11.07
N PRO A 128 5.61 14.78 -12.15
CA PRO A 128 5.65 16.24 -12.14
C PRO A 128 4.70 16.91 -11.14
N GLU A 129 3.73 16.18 -10.59
CA GLU A 129 2.77 16.69 -9.62
C GLU A 129 3.22 16.54 -8.16
N PHE A 130 4.39 15.91 -7.92
CA PHE A 130 4.86 15.56 -6.58
C PHE A 130 6.17 16.24 -6.21
N ASP A 131 6.34 16.49 -4.91
CA ASP A 131 7.54 17.08 -4.31
C ASP A 131 8.46 16.01 -3.71
N LEU A 132 7.90 14.87 -3.32
CA LEU A 132 8.62 13.74 -2.74
C LEU A 132 8.09 12.41 -3.26
N VAL A 133 9.00 11.50 -3.61
CA VAL A 133 8.70 10.10 -3.91
C VAL A 133 9.24 9.20 -2.81
N ILE A 134 8.41 8.30 -2.30
CA ILE A 134 8.80 7.28 -1.32
C ILE A 134 8.70 5.90 -1.97
N LEU A 135 9.83 5.19 -2.05
CA LEU A 135 9.88 3.82 -2.54
C LEU A 135 9.62 2.83 -1.41
N ALA A 136 8.58 2.00 -1.59
CA ALA A 136 8.35 0.85 -0.74
C ALA A 136 9.47 -0.21 -0.93
N PRO A 137 9.68 -1.10 0.06
CA PRO A 137 10.77 -2.08 0.02
C PRO A 137 10.81 -2.96 -1.23
N GLN A 138 9.64 -3.26 -1.81
CA GLN A 138 9.53 -4.11 -3.02
C GLN A 138 10.17 -3.48 -4.27
N VAL A 139 10.32 -2.16 -4.28
CA VAL A 139 10.87 -1.40 -5.41
C VAL A 139 12.12 -0.60 -5.03
N ALA A 140 12.64 -0.81 -3.83
CA ALA A 140 13.85 -0.13 -3.33
C ALA A 140 15.10 -0.41 -4.17
N SER A 141 15.15 -1.56 -4.87
CA SER A 141 16.23 -1.88 -5.83
C SER A 141 16.28 -0.95 -7.03
N ASN A 142 15.18 -0.25 -7.33
CA ASN A 142 15.11 0.69 -8.46
C ASN A 142 15.45 2.14 -8.02
N PHE A 143 16.09 2.28 -6.86
CA PHE A 143 16.37 3.61 -6.29
C PHE A 143 17.24 4.48 -7.22
N ASP A 144 18.28 3.91 -7.81
CA ASP A 144 19.20 4.67 -8.67
C ASP A 144 18.54 5.12 -9.98
N ASP A 145 17.70 4.28 -10.57
CA ASP A 145 16.92 4.62 -11.77
C ASP A 145 15.91 5.73 -11.44
N MET A 146 15.18 5.58 -10.33
CA MET A 146 14.22 6.59 -9.88
C MET A 146 14.93 7.90 -9.53
N LYS A 147 16.10 7.84 -8.91
CA LYS A 147 16.89 9.03 -8.58
C LYS A 147 17.27 9.82 -9.83
N ALA A 148 17.67 9.15 -10.90
CA ALA A 148 17.97 9.79 -12.17
C ALA A 148 16.75 10.50 -12.80
N GLU A 149 15.54 10.00 -12.55
CA GLU A 149 14.29 10.61 -13.02
C GLU A 149 13.87 11.79 -12.12
N THR A 150 13.90 11.60 -10.80
CA THR A 150 13.48 12.63 -9.82
C THR A 150 14.44 13.80 -9.79
N ASP A 151 15.76 13.60 -9.93
CA ASP A 151 16.76 14.67 -9.96
C ASP A 151 16.52 15.65 -11.14
N LYS A 152 16.07 15.14 -12.30
CA LYS A 152 15.74 15.98 -13.47
C LYS A 152 14.55 16.90 -13.23
N LEU A 153 13.65 16.51 -12.33
CA LEU A 153 12.43 17.23 -12.00
C LEU A 153 12.56 18.04 -10.70
N GLY A 154 13.68 17.93 -9.98
CA GLY A 154 13.88 18.54 -8.68
C GLY A 154 13.04 17.93 -7.56
N ILE A 155 12.59 16.68 -7.74
CA ILE A 155 11.76 15.95 -6.78
C ILE A 155 12.66 15.21 -5.79
N LYS A 156 12.32 15.26 -4.51
CA LYS A 156 13.03 14.49 -3.49
C LYS A 156 12.68 13.00 -3.56
N LEU A 157 13.64 12.15 -3.21
CA LEU A 157 13.47 10.70 -3.26
C LEU A 157 13.93 10.08 -1.94
N ALA A 158 13.06 9.25 -1.38
CA ALA A 158 13.36 8.42 -0.22
C ALA A 158 13.05 6.95 -0.50
N LYS A 159 13.80 6.05 0.11
CA LYS A 159 13.50 4.62 0.13
C LYS A 159 13.25 4.15 1.54
N THR A 160 12.46 3.10 1.69
CA THR A 160 12.15 2.51 2.99
C THR A 160 12.56 1.05 3.02
N GLU A 161 12.95 0.57 4.19
CA GLU A 161 13.20 -0.85 4.45
C GLU A 161 11.95 -1.54 5.02
N GLY A 162 11.90 -2.89 4.97
CA GLY A 162 10.71 -3.65 5.28
C GLY A 162 10.08 -3.34 6.64
N ALA A 163 10.87 -3.38 7.71
CA ALA A 163 10.40 -3.11 9.06
C ALA A 163 9.98 -1.64 9.25
N GLN A 164 10.75 -0.71 8.71
CA GLN A 164 10.45 0.71 8.72
C GLN A 164 9.14 1.00 7.99
N TYR A 165 8.95 0.45 6.78
CA TYR A 165 7.75 0.64 5.99
C TYR A 165 6.49 0.18 6.74
N ILE A 166 6.54 -1.02 7.34
CA ILE A 166 5.43 -1.56 8.13
C ILE A 166 5.11 -0.64 9.32
N LYS A 167 6.12 -0.10 9.99
CA LYS A 167 5.93 0.85 11.09
C LYS A 167 5.23 2.11 10.59
N LEU A 168 5.70 2.72 9.50
CA LEU A 168 5.14 3.95 8.95
C LEU A 168 3.68 3.77 8.49
N THR A 169 3.28 2.60 8.00
CA THR A 169 1.87 2.34 7.63
C THR A 169 0.92 2.30 8.82
N ARG A 170 1.42 2.14 10.05
CA ARG A 170 0.65 2.04 11.30
C ARG A 170 0.80 3.24 12.21
N ASP A 171 1.88 3.98 12.04
CA ASP A 171 2.26 5.15 12.83
C ASP A 171 2.23 6.39 11.91
N GLY A 172 1.06 7.04 11.83
CA GLY A 172 0.88 8.21 10.99
C GLY A 172 1.74 9.40 11.42
N GLN A 173 1.99 9.56 12.73
CA GLN A 173 2.88 10.58 13.28
C GLN A 173 4.31 10.33 12.83
N GLY A 174 4.81 9.10 12.98
CA GLY A 174 6.13 8.72 12.51
C GLY A 174 6.26 8.83 10.98
N ALA A 175 5.18 8.58 10.24
CA ALA A 175 5.17 8.77 8.79
C ALA A 175 5.29 10.24 8.40
N LEU A 176 4.61 11.17 9.09
CA LEU A 176 4.79 12.60 8.88
C LEU A 176 6.18 13.06 9.25
N ALA A 177 6.72 12.63 10.39
CA ALA A 177 8.09 12.96 10.79
C ALA A 177 9.11 12.47 9.74
N PHE A 178 8.90 11.28 9.17
CA PHE A 178 9.73 10.76 8.08
C PHE A 178 9.67 11.65 6.84
N VAL A 179 8.49 12.15 6.46
CA VAL A 179 8.34 13.10 5.33
C VAL A 179 9.04 14.42 5.66
N GLN A 180 8.84 14.99 6.85
CA GLN A 180 9.46 16.23 7.28
C GLN A 180 10.99 16.19 7.19
N GLN A 181 11.61 15.09 7.64
CA GLN A 181 13.06 14.87 7.56
C GLN A 181 13.62 14.90 6.13
N GLN A 182 12.79 14.69 5.11
CA GLN A 182 13.25 14.80 3.73
C GLN A 182 13.35 16.25 3.25
N PHE A 183 12.77 17.21 3.98
CA PHE A 183 12.76 18.63 3.62
C PHE A 183 13.67 19.50 4.52
N ASP A 184 14.34 18.87 5.50
CA ASP A 184 15.43 19.47 6.25
C ASP A 184 16.73 19.48 5.41
#